data_95ea96caffa008bf3aaa1acc4f5ada3e
#
_entry.id   95ea96caffa008bf3aaa1acc4f5ada3e
#
_cell.length_a   1.000
_cell.length_b   1.000
_cell.length_c   1.000
_cell.angle_alpha   90.00
_cell.angle_beta   90.00
_cell.angle_gamma   90.00
#
_symmetry.space_group_name_H-M   'P 1'
#
loop_
_entity.id
_entity.type
_entity.pdbx_description
1 polymer ?
#
loop_
_entity_poly.entity_id
_entity_poly.type
_entity_poly.pdbx_seq_one_letter_code
_entity_poly.pdbx_strand_id
1 'polypeptide(L)'
;KTSLPGYPGSSSSFWSSGRLPFRATVRVKGLNEKRTIQVIDIHAKSGAAQTDHDRRKYDAAVLYDSLTQNFTNQSVVLLGDFNDEISKSITPGAASPYQPFMDDTVHFAVLTRTTVGYSYPATKGFIDHVIVSKDLLPWLLGGSVRTEDARKYVTNYTTTTSDHLPVTARFMFV
;
A
#
# COMPACT_ATOMS: atom_id res chain seq x y z
N LYS A 1 -17.97 -4.06 -4.80
CA LYS A 1 -17.24 -3.31 -3.75
C LYS A 1 -17.56 -3.96 -2.42
N THR A 2 -16.66 -4.68 -1.84
CA THR A 2 -16.78 -5.18 -0.47
C THR A 2 -16.11 -4.17 0.45
N SER A 3 -16.89 -3.54 1.34
CA SER A 3 -16.32 -2.75 2.43
C SER A 3 -15.48 -3.64 3.33
N LEU A 4 -14.37 -3.11 3.85
CA LEU A 4 -13.63 -3.81 4.91
C LEU A 4 -14.50 -3.84 6.18
N PRO A 5 -14.51 -4.98 6.92
CA PRO A 5 -15.20 -5.06 8.20
C PRO A 5 -14.72 -3.96 9.15
N GLY A 6 -15.63 -3.39 9.93
CA GLY A 6 -15.32 -2.34 10.91
C GLY A 6 -15.03 -0.96 10.34
N TYR A 7 -14.99 -0.81 9.00
CA TYR A 7 -14.75 0.49 8.38
C TYR A 7 -16.02 1.35 8.39
N PRO A 8 -15.97 2.62 8.85
CA PRO A 8 -17.12 3.51 8.74
C PRO A 8 -17.49 3.70 7.27
N GLY A 9 -18.76 3.69 6.95
CA GLY A 9 -19.26 3.79 5.57
C GLY A 9 -18.63 4.95 4.79
N SER A 10 -18.79 4.96 3.48
CA SER A 10 -18.21 5.97 2.60
C SER A 10 -18.65 7.37 3.02
N SER A 11 -17.74 8.12 3.60
CA SER A 11 -17.90 9.54 3.88
C SER A 11 -16.96 10.32 2.98
N SER A 12 -17.36 11.49 2.52
CA SER A 12 -16.48 12.40 1.77
C SER A 12 -15.24 12.84 2.56
N SER A 13 -15.23 12.56 3.87
CA SER A 13 -14.10 12.87 4.75
C SER A 13 -13.05 11.76 4.85
N PHE A 14 -13.38 10.53 4.41
CA PHE A 14 -12.46 9.39 4.49
C PHE A 14 -11.86 9.07 3.13
N TRP A 15 -10.68 8.50 3.16
CA TRP A 15 -9.90 8.15 1.99
C TRP A 15 -10.07 9.19 0.88
N SER A 16 -9.31 9.28 -0.07
CA SER A 16 -9.40 10.28 -1.12
C SER A 16 -10.86 10.63 -1.52
N SER A 17 -11.57 11.38 -0.65
CA SER A 17 -12.96 11.84 -0.85
C SER A 17 -13.99 10.71 -1.00
N GLY A 18 -13.93 9.72 -0.09
CA GLY A 18 -14.90 8.62 -0.01
C GLY A 18 -14.57 7.41 -0.90
N ARG A 19 -13.37 7.35 -1.49
CA ARG A 19 -12.88 6.16 -2.20
C ARG A 19 -12.37 5.13 -1.21
N LEU A 20 -13.25 4.29 -0.69
CA LEU A 20 -12.88 3.23 0.26
C LEU A 20 -11.85 2.26 -0.35
N PRO A 21 -11.02 1.62 0.49
CA PRO A 21 -10.15 0.55 0.07
C PRO A 21 -10.89 -0.50 -0.77
N PHE A 22 -10.30 -0.88 -1.88
CA PHE A 22 -10.82 -1.95 -2.72
C PHE A 22 -10.19 -3.27 -2.31
N ARG A 23 -11.00 -4.29 -2.03
CA ARG A 23 -10.51 -5.62 -1.70
C ARG A 23 -10.88 -6.63 -2.77
N ALA A 24 -9.90 -7.42 -3.19
CA ALA A 24 -10.08 -8.58 -4.05
C ALA A 24 -9.51 -9.83 -3.36
N THR A 25 -10.18 -10.96 -3.50
CA THR A 25 -9.65 -12.26 -3.09
C THR A 25 -9.06 -12.95 -4.31
N VAL A 26 -7.75 -13.15 -4.29
CA VAL A 26 -6.99 -13.81 -5.36
C VAL A 26 -6.64 -15.22 -4.92
N ARG A 27 -6.97 -16.19 -5.76
CA ARG A 27 -6.58 -17.58 -5.56
C ARG A 27 -5.42 -17.93 -6.47
N VAL A 28 -4.24 -18.15 -5.86
CA VAL A 28 -3.05 -18.56 -6.58
C VAL A 28 -3.06 -20.08 -6.73
N LYS A 29 -2.86 -20.54 -7.95
CA LYS A 29 -2.71 -21.95 -8.28
C LYS A 29 -1.23 -22.21 -8.54
N GLY A 30 -0.52 -22.70 -7.54
CA GLY A 30 0.84 -23.22 -7.68
C GLY A 30 0.85 -24.72 -8.02
N LEU A 31 2.03 -25.26 -8.27
CA LEU A 31 2.18 -26.69 -8.55
C LEU A 31 1.81 -27.58 -7.35
N ASN A 32 2.07 -27.13 -6.13
CA ASN A 32 1.89 -27.92 -4.90
C ASN A 32 0.95 -27.27 -3.87
N GLU A 33 0.66 -25.99 -3.97
CA GLU A 33 -0.19 -25.28 -3.02
C GLU A 33 -1.25 -24.40 -3.68
N LYS A 34 -2.44 -24.40 -3.09
CA LYS A 34 -3.48 -23.43 -3.39
C LYS A 34 -3.45 -22.37 -2.30
N ARG A 35 -3.05 -21.17 -2.63
CA ARG A 35 -3.01 -20.06 -1.67
C ARG A 35 -4.08 -19.02 -2.00
N THR A 36 -4.77 -18.56 -0.99
CA THR A 36 -5.72 -17.45 -1.11
C THR A 36 -5.11 -16.20 -0.50
N ILE A 37 -5.07 -15.12 -1.27
CA ILE A 37 -4.48 -13.84 -0.88
C ILE A 37 -5.58 -12.78 -0.93
N GLN A 38 -5.70 -11.99 0.13
CA GLN A 38 -6.50 -10.79 0.15
C GLN A 38 -5.65 -9.64 -0.39
N VAL A 39 -5.97 -9.15 -1.56
CA VAL A 39 -5.33 -7.98 -2.16
C VAL A 39 -6.19 -6.77 -1.85
N ILE A 40 -5.58 -5.77 -1.21
CA ILE A 40 -6.25 -4.54 -0.79
C ILE A 40 -5.54 -3.38 -1.44
N ASP A 41 -6.27 -2.65 -2.26
CA ASP A 41 -5.77 -1.46 -2.94
C ASP A 41 -6.33 -0.20 -2.28
N ILE A 42 -5.46 0.76 -2.00
CA ILE A 42 -5.82 2.02 -1.39
C ILE A 42 -5.38 3.21 -2.24
N HIS A 43 -6.16 4.27 -2.15
CA HIS A 43 -5.77 5.59 -2.61
C HIS A 43 -6.08 6.57 -1.47
N ALA A 44 -5.07 6.92 -0.70
CA ALA A 44 -5.21 7.74 0.49
C ALA A 44 -5.41 9.22 0.16
N LYS A 45 -5.72 10.02 1.16
CA LYS A 45 -5.90 11.47 1.01
C LYS A 45 -4.58 12.16 0.62
N SER A 46 -4.59 12.85 -0.51
CA SER A 46 -3.47 13.66 -0.98
C SER A 46 -3.31 14.97 -0.19
N GLY A 47 -2.12 15.58 -0.28
CA GLY A 47 -1.81 16.87 0.32
C GLY A 47 -0.94 16.78 1.56
N ALA A 48 -0.17 17.86 1.80
CA ALA A 48 0.81 17.96 2.89
C ALA A 48 0.31 18.81 4.06
N ALA A 49 -0.94 19.29 4.05
CA ALA A 49 -1.52 20.02 5.16
C ALA A 49 -1.74 19.07 6.37
N GLN A 50 -1.70 19.64 7.59
CA GLN A 50 -1.95 18.86 8.81
C GLN A 50 -3.29 18.13 8.77
N THR A 51 -4.34 18.78 8.25
CA THR A 51 -5.67 18.17 8.10
C THR A 51 -5.68 16.98 7.14
N ASP A 52 -4.85 16.98 6.10
CA ASP A 52 -4.71 15.86 5.16
C ASP A 52 -3.97 14.69 5.82
N HIS A 53 -2.92 15.00 6.60
CA HIS A 53 -2.19 14.03 7.42
C HIS A 53 -3.11 13.37 8.46
N ASP A 54 -3.90 14.16 9.19
CA ASP A 54 -4.79 13.64 10.23
C ASP A 54 -5.84 12.68 9.65
N ARG A 55 -6.32 12.95 8.44
CA ARG A 55 -7.21 12.05 7.71
C ARG A 55 -6.49 10.75 7.34
N ARG A 56 -5.28 10.81 6.76
CA ARG A 56 -4.50 9.60 6.46
C ARG A 56 -4.22 8.78 7.71
N LYS A 57 -3.87 9.44 8.82
CA LYS A 57 -3.58 8.79 10.10
C LYS A 57 -4.80 8.05 10.65
N TYR A 58 -5.96 8.68 10.59
CA TYR A 58 -7.22 8.04 11.00
C TYR A 58 -7.54 6.83 10.11
N ASP A 59 -7.50 7.03 8.79
CA ASP A 59 -7.80 5.98 7.81
C ASP A 59 -6.84 4.78 7.95
N ALA A 60 -5.54 5.05 8.11
CA ALA A 60 -4.53 4.03 8.31
C ALA A 60 -4.73 3.24 9.61
N ALA A 61 -5.10 3.91 10.71
CA ALA A 61 -5.38 3.25 11.97
C ALA A 61 -6.61 2.33 11.87
N VAL A 62 -7.70 2.80 11.29
CA VAL A 62 -8.92 1.99 11.09
C VAL A 62 -8.64 0.79 10.17
N LEU A 63 -7.84 0.98 9.12
CA LEU A 63 -7.45 -0.11 8.24
C LEU A 63 -6.58 -1.14 8.98
N TYR A 64 -5.58 -0.69 9.73
CA TYR A 64 -4.72 -1.54 10.54
C TYR A 64 -5.55 -2.39 11.52
N ASP A 65 -6.45 -1.76 12.28
CA ASP A 65 -7.33 -2.45 13.21
C ASP A 65 -8.22 -3.49 12.51
N SER A 66 -8.77 -3.11 11.36
CA SER A 66 -9.57 -4.05 10.55
C SER A 66 -8.76 -5.26 10.10
N LEU A 67 -7.51 -5.06 9.66
CA LEU A 67 -6.65 -6.15 9.19
C LEU A 67 -6.23 -7.07 10.33
N THR A 68 -5.84 -6.50 11.46
CA THR A 68 -5.40 -7.29 12.62
C THR A 68 -6.54 -8.05 13.30
N GLN A 69 -7.77 -7.53 13.26
CA GLN A 69 -8.93 -8.19 13.88
C GLN A 69 -9.58 -9.25 12.97
N ASN A 70 -9.61 -9.01 11.67
CA ASN A 70 -10.42 -9.83 10.75
C ASN A 70 -9.61 -10.67 9.76
N PHE A 71 -8.30 -10.45 9.65
CA PHE A 71 -7.46 -11.12 8.64
C PHE A 71 -6.20 -11.77 9.23
N THR A 72 -6.13 -11.99 10.55
CA THR A 72 -4.96 -12.53 11.28
C THR A 72 -4.41 -13.84 10.72
N ASN A 73 -5.26 -14.68 10.15
CA ASN A 73 -4.89 -15.99 9.59
C ASN A 73 -5.00 -16.01 8.05
N GLN A 74 -4.93 -14.86 7.42
CA GLN A 74 -5.03 -14.75 5.98
C GLN A 74 -3.79 -14.06 5.40
N SER A 75 -3.37 -14.53 4.22
CA SER A 75 -2.35 -13.83 3.45
C SER A 75 -2.90 -12.50 2.93
N VAL A 76 -2.25 -11.39 3.25
CA VAL A 76 -2.68 -10.05 2.86
C VAL A 76 -1.58 -9.36 2.06
N VAL A 77 -1.97 -8.71 0.97
CA VAL A 77 -1.17 -7.73 0.23
C VAL A 77 -1.95 -6.41 0.24
N LEU A 78 -1.42 -5.43 0.93
CA LEU A 78 -1.92 -4.05 0.92
C LEU A 78 -0.99 -3.22 0.03
N LEU A 79 -1.54 -2.58 -0.98
CA LEU A 79 -0.80 -1.81 -1.97
C LEU A 79 -1.59 -0.57 -2.42
N GLY A 80 -0.96 0.29 -3.20
CA GLY A 80 -1.59 1.46 -3.82
C GLY A 80 -0.86 2.76 -3.57
N ASP A 81 -1.57 3.87 -3.81
CA ASP A 81 -1.11 5.22 -3.51
C ASP A 81 -1.46 5.59 -2.06
N PHE A 82 -0.46 5.58 -1.21
CA PHE A 82 -0.56 5.93 0.20
C PHE A 82 -0.54 7.44 0.45
N ASN A 83 -0.18 8.23 -0.58
CA ASN A 83 -0.04 9.68 -0.53
C ASN A 83 0.82 10.19 0.64
N ASP A 84 1.72 9.35 1.14
CA ASP A 84 2.68 9.68 2.20
C ASP A 84 3.89 8.74 2.15
N GLU A 85 4.99 9.16 2.73
CA GLU A 85 6.18 8.32 2.87
C GLU A 85 6.06 7.42 4.12
N ILE A 86 6.71 6.25 4.07
CA ILE A 86 6.64 5.27 5.17
C ILE A 86 7.51 5.66 6.36
N SER A 87 8.70 6.21 6.14
CA SER A 87 9.65 6.51 7.21
C SER A 87 9.40 7.85 7.91
N LYS A 88 8.73 8.76 7.23
CA LYS A 88 8.34 10.09 7.72
C LYS A 88 7.13 10.55 6.92
N SER A 89 6.42 11.57 7.40
CA SER A 89 5.32 12.13 6.59
C SER A 89 5.83 13.16 5.58
N ILE A 90 5.09 13.31 4.46
CA ILE A 90 5.22 14.47 3.57
C ILE A 90 4.72 15.75 4.26
N THR A 91 3.94 15.63 5.34
CA THR A 91 3.53 16.77 6.18
C THR A 91 4.71 17.17 7.08
N PRO A 92 5.21 18.41 6.99
CA PRO A 92 6.40 18.83 7.72
C PRO A 92 6.28 18.62 9.25
N GLY A 93 7.27 17.97 9.84
CA GLY A 93 7.32 17.70 11.28
C GLY A 93 6.43 16.58 11.79
N ALA A 94 5.65 15.94 10.92
CA ALA A 94 4.79 14.81 11.31
C ALA A 94 5.48 13.45 11.09
N ALA A 95 5.15 12.48 11.95
CA ALA A 95 5.50 11.09 11.73
C ALA A 95 4.67 10.47 10.60
N SER A 96 5.11 9.36 10.03
CA SER A 96 4.32 8.65 9.03
C SER A 96 2.95 8.25 9.59
N PRO A 97 1.85 8.47 8.86
CA PRO A 97 0.53 8.00 9.27
C PRO A 97 0.43 6.46 9.29
N TYR A 98 1.36 5.77 8.64
CA TYR A 98 1.42 4.30 8.52
C TYR A 98 2.33 3.65 9.58
N GLN A 99 2.69 4.40 10.63
CA GLN A 99 3.51 3.91 11.73
C GLN A 99 3.01 2.59 12.34
N PRO A 100 1.68 2.34 12.53
CA PRO A 100 1.18 1.07 13.06
C PRO A 100 1.66 -0.16 12.26
N PHE A 101 1.72 -0.07 10.92
CA PHE A 101 2.23 -1.15 10.09
C PHE A 101 3.75 -1.32 10.18
N MET A 102 4.46 -0.24 10.49
CA MET A 102 5.92 -0.23 10.66
C MET A 102 6.35 -0.86 11.97
N ASP A 103 5.57 -0.63 13.02
CA ASP A 103 5.85 -1.09 14.39
C ASP A 103 5.43 -2.55 14.58
N ASP A 104 4.39 -2.99 13.90
CA ASP A 104 3.92 -4.37 13.96
C ASP A 104 4.73 -5.29 13.05
N THR A 105 5.96 -5.58 13.49
CA THR A 105 6.85 -6.49 12.78
C THR A 105 6.49 -7.98 12.97
N VAL A 106 5.47 -8.30 13.75
CA VAL A 106 4.96 -9.67 13.93
C VAL A 106 4.00 -10.03 12.79
N HIS A 107 3.08 -9.15 12.45
CA HIS A 107 2.04 -9.45 11.46
C HIS A 107 2.37 -8.94 10.06
N PHE A 108 3.08 -7.82 9.94
CA PHE A 108 3.30 -7.15 8.67
C PHE A 108 4.79 -6.96 8.31
N ALA A 109 5.02 -6.82 7.02
CA ALA A 109 6.29 -6.36 6.46
C ALA A 109 6.03 -5.28 5.42
N VAL A 110 6.60 -4.10 5.61
CA VAL A 110 6.57 -3.01 4.65
C VAL A 110 7.70 -3.23 3.65
N LEU A 111 7.38 -3.81 2.49
CA LEU A 111 8.37 -4.22 1.50
C LEU A 111 9.12 -3.04 0.89
N THR A 112 8.45 -1.91 0.76
CA THR A 112 8.99 -0.67 0.17
C THR A 112 9.79 0.19 1.15
N ARG A 113 9.95 -0.23 2.41
CA ARG A 113 10.64 0.55 3.46
C ARG A 113 12.06 0.96 3.10
N THR A 114 12.77 0.10 2.38
CA THR A 114 14.18 0.30 2.00
C THR A 114 14.38 0.50 0.50
N THR A 115 13.29 0.64 -0.26
CA THR A 115 13.36 0.84 -1.70
C THR A 115 13.91 2.23 -2.00
N VAL A 116 14.94 2.28 -2.83
CA VAL A 116 15.58 3.52 -3.26
C VAL A 116 14.87 4.09 -4.48
N GLY A 117 14.80 5.41 -4.54
CA GLY A 117 14.21 6.14 -5.66
C GLY A 117 12.94 6.87 -5.27
N TYR A 118 12.01 6.96 -6.19
CA TYR A 118 10.71 7.63 -6.02
C TYR A 118 9.66 6.92 -6.86
N SER A 119 8.41 7.01 -6.43
CA SER A 119 7.25 6.54 -7.20
C SER A 119 6.47 7.70 -7.84
N TYR A 120 6.58 8.89 -7.27
CA TYR A 120 5.93 10.11 -7.79
C TYR A 120 6.97 11.11 -8.33
N PRO A 121 7.16 11.18 -9.66
CA PRO A 121 8.19 12.02 -10.30
C PRO A 121 8.11 13.49 -9.99
N ALA A 122 6.92 14.05 -9.83
CA ALA A 122 6.72 15.50 -9.67
C ALA A 122 7.40 16.05 -8.40
N THR A 123 7.38 15.30 -7.29
CA THR A 123 8.02 15.71 -6.03
C THR A 123 9.24 14.88 -5.70
N LYS A 124 9.51 13.80 -6.45
CA LYS A 124 10.47 12.74 -6.12
C LYS A 124 10.17 12.05 -4.78
N GLY A 125 8.91 12.04 -4.37
CA GLY A 125 8.43 11.32 -3.20
C GLY A 125 8.23 9.82 -3.50
N PHE A 126 8.45 8.99 -2.48
CA PHE A 126 8.10 7.58 -2.55
C PHE A 126 6.80 7.36 -1.78
N ILE A 127 5.67 7.45 -2.48
CA ILE A 127 4.32 7.48 -1.88
C ILE A 127 3.42 6.30 -2.27
N ASP A 128 3.91 5.43 -3.14
CA ASP A 128 3.25 4.17 -3.50
C ASP A 128 3.92 3.00 -2.80
N HIS A 129 3.17 2.24 -2.03
CA HIS A 129 3.76 1.25 -1.15
C HIS A 129 3.16 -0.15 -1.32
N VAL A 130 3.94 -1.14 -0.85
CA VAL A 130 3.51 -2.54 -0.73
C VAL A 130 3.81 -3.00 0.69
N ILE A 131 2.76 -3.39 1.40
CA ILE A 131 2.81 -4.01 2.72
C ILE A 131 2.21 -5.40 2.62
N VAL A 132 2.83 -6.38 3.24
CA VAL A 132 2.33 -7.76 3.20
C VAL A 132 2.25 -8.37 4.59
N SER A 133 1.37 -9.34 4.75
CA SER A 133 1.42 -10.21 5.93
C SER A 133 2.70 -11.06 5.90
N LYS A 134 3.27 -11.33 7.07
CA LYS A 134 4.58 -11.98 7.24
C LYS A 134 4.68 -13.36 6.60
N ASP A 135 3.58 -14.09 6.51
CA ASP A 135 3.51 -15.41 5.89
C ASP A 135 3.84 -15.40 4.39
N LEU A 136 3.80 -14.24 3.75
CA LEU A 136 4.17 -14.09 2.34
C LEU A 136 5.67 -13.88 2.12
N LEU A 137 6.45 -13.53 3.15
CA LEU A 137 7.89 -13.25 3.01
C LEU A 137 8.72 -14.41 2.46
N PRO A 138 8.48 -15.68 2.84
CA PRO A 138 9.23 -16.81 2.29
C PRO A 138 9.11 -16.96 0.77
N TRP A 139 8.05 -16.39 0.17
CA TRP A 139 7.77 -16.45 -1.25
C TRP A 139 8.25 -15.22 -2.02
N LEU A 140 8.69 -14.18 -1.32
CA LEU A 140 9.18 -12.95 -1.95
C LEU A 140 10.52 -13.20 -2.62
N LEU A 141 10.61 -12.87 -3.90
CA LEU A 141 11.88 -12.91 -4.62
C LEU A 141 12.79 -11.76 -4.20
N GLY A 142 13.99 -12.09 -3.75
CA GLY A 142 14.98 -11.10 -3.35
C GLY A 142 15.28 -10.10 -4.48
N GLY A 143 15.37 -8.81 -4.13
CA GLY A 143 15.66 -7.74 -5.10
C GLY A 143 14.51 -7.41 -6.07
N SER A 144 13.31 -7.99 -5.88
CA SER A 144 12.18 -7.76 -6.78
C SER A 144 11.34 -6.53 -6.42
N VAL A 145 11.53 -5.97 -5.22
CA VAL A 145 10.81 -4.78 -4.78
C VAL A 145 11.51 -3.54 -5.32
N ARG A 146 10.86 -2.88 -6.26
CA ARG A 146 11.47 -1.72 -6.93
C ARG A 146 10.44 -0.85 -7.65
N THR A 147 10.84 0.36 -7.98
CA THR A 147 10.13 1.21 -8.93
C THR A 147 10.57 0.90 -10.36
N GLU A 148 9.62 0.77 -11.27
CA GLU A 148 9.87 0.61 -12.70
C GLU A 148 9.75 1.96 -13.40
N ASP A 149 10.83 2.44 -14.01
CA ASP A 149 10.79 3.68 -14.78
C ASP A 149 10.19 3.43 -16.17
N ALA A 150 8.87 3.37 -16.23
CA ALA A 150 8.10 3.12 -17.44
C ALA A 150 8.28 4.21 -18.52
N ARG A 151 8.80 5.40 -18.17
CA ARG A 151 9.12 6.47 -19.13
C ARG A 151 10.19 6.06 -20.13
N LYS A 152 10.99 5.04 -19.80
CA LYS A 152 12.05 4.52 -20.68
C LYS A 152 11.51 3.75 -21.90
N TYR A 153 10.28 3.27 -21.84
CA TYR A 153 9.69 2.42 -22.89
C TYR A 153 8.25 2.79 -23.26
N VAL A 154 7.62 3.72 -22.55
CA VAL A 154 6.30 4.27 -22.90
C VAL A 154 6.44 5.76 -23.22
N THR A 155 6.21 6.12 -24.46
CA THR A 155 6.30 7.52 -24.93
C THR A 155 5.28 8.39 -24.20
N ASN A 156 5.75 9.53 -23.68
CA ASN A 156 4.91 10.48 -22.94
C ASN A 156 4.17 9.85 -21.75
N TYR A 157 4.78 8.85 -21.11
CA TYR A 157 4.18 8.06 -20.01
C TYR A 157 3.42 8.92 -19.00
N THR A 158 4.03 10.01 -18.52
CA THR A 158 3.44 10.86 -17.47
C THR A 158 2.21 11.66 -17.91
N THR A 159 1.96 11.77 -19.20
CA THR A 159 0.79 12.47 -19.76
C THR A 159 -0.22 11.53 -20.38
N THR A 160 0.20 10.34 -20.80
CA THR A 160 -0.67 9.39 -21.50
C THR A 160 -1.11 8.22 -20.64
N THR A 161 -0.37 7.92 -19.56
CA THR A 161 -0.57 6.70 -18.79
C THR A 161 -0.77 6.99 -17.30
N SER A 162 0.24 7.52 -16.61
CA SER A 162 0.18 7.82 -15.17
C SER A 162 1.27 8.82 -14.79
N ASP A 163 0.98 9.71 -13.86
CA ASP A 163 1.95 10.58 -13.20
C ASP A 163 2.74 9.88 -12.08
N HIS A 164 2.38 8.63 -11.73
CA HIS A 164 3.14 7.74 -10.85
C HIS A 164 3.90 6.69 -11.64
N LEU A 165 5.03 6.24 -11.11
CA LEU A 165 5.78 5.10 -11.64
C LEU A 165 5.32 3.81 -10.94
N PRO A 166 5.19 2.70 -11.66
CA PRO A 166 4.82 1.42 -11.06
C PRO A 166 5.81 0.97 -9.98
N VAL A 167 5.29 0.55 -8.84
CA VAL A 167 6.06 -0.15 -7.80
C VAL A 167 5.73 -1.62 -7.89
N THR A 168 6.75 -2.46 -7.94
CA THR A 168 6.61 -3.91 -8.14
C THR A 168 7.19 -4.71 -6.99
N ALA A 169 6.59 -5.86 -6.70
CA ALA A 169 7.12 -6.93 -5.88
C ALA A 169 6.76 -8.26 -6.52
N ARG A 170 7.67 -9.23 -6.52
CA ARG A 170 7.44 -10.54 -7.14
C ARG A 170 7.45 -11.64 -6.09
N PHE A 171 6.48 -12.53 -6.18
CA PHE A 171 6.36 -13.70 -5.34
C PHE A 171 6.39 -14.96 -6.20
N MET A 172 7.09 -15.99 -5.74
CA MET A 172 7.15 -17.28 -6.39
C MET A 172 6.58 -18.34 -5.45
N PHE A 173 5.40 -18.82 -5.77
CA PHE A 173 4.75 -19.92 -5.06
C PHE A 173 5.07 -21.23 -5.77
N VAL A 174 5.71 -22.17 -5.07
CA VAL A 174 6.16 -23.48 -5.56
C VAL A 174 5.41 -24.63 -4.89
#